data_a6f22fc327e39ab803ff1f3df0c7fd60
#
_entry.id   a6f22fc327e39ab803ff1f3df0c7fd60
#
_cell.length_a   1.000
_cell.length_b   1.000
_cell.length_c   1.000
_cell.angle_alpha   90.00
_cell.angle_beta   90.00
_cell.angle_gamma   90.00
#
_symmetry.space_group_name_H-M   'P 1'
#
loop_
_entity.id
_entity.type
_entity.pdbx_description
1 polymer ?
#
loop_
_entity_poly.entity_id
_entity_poly.type
_entity_poly.pdbx_seq_one_letter_code
_entity_poly.pdbx_strand_id
1 'polypeptide(L)'
;MDMRYPIGTFQFDGEITNIVTNEWIREIEDLPSLVRDAVKDLNNEQLDTPYRPGGWTIRQVVHHLADSHMNAYVRFKLALTEVNPVIKTYDETKWAELQDYELPIDLSLSLLEALHKRWSTLLRSLTSTEMEKTFIHPDSGEVSVGKNIGIYAWHGRHHLAHITSLCCRNGW
;
A
#
# COMPACT_ATOMS: atom_id res chain seq x y z
N MET A 1 2.06 16.80 -15.04
CA MET A 1 2.11 15.50 -14.32
C MET A 1 0.72 15.30 -13.68
N ASP A 2 0.07 14.16 -13.87
CA ASP A 2 -1.21 13.88 -13.18
C ASP A 2 -0.94 13.64 -11.69
N MET A 3 -1.45 14.52 -10.84
CA MET A 3 -1.24 14.43 -9.39
C MET A 3 -1.98 13.23 -8.75
N ARG A 4 -2.96 12.63 -9.45
CA ARG A 4 -3.63 11.41 -8.99
C ARG A 4 -2.76 10.17 -9.19
N TYR A 5 -1.91 10.21 -10.21
CA TYR A 5 -1.03 9.10 -10.58
C TYR A 5 0.40 9.60 -10.80
N PRO A 6 1.07 10.05 -9.73
CA PRO A 6 2.40 10.69 -9.85
C PRO A 6 3.48 9.76 -10.42
N ILE A 7 3.28 8.45 -10.32
CA ILE A 7 4.17 7.41 -10.90
C ILE A 7 3.45 6.55 -11.95
N GLY A 8 2.31 7.02 -12.49
CA GLY A 8 1.48 6.24 -13.42
C GLY A 8 0.67 5.14 -12.72
N THR A 9 -0.01 4.30 -13.51
CA THR A 9 -0.77 3.13 -13.05
C THR A 9 0.10 1.88 -13.00
N PHE A 10 -0.30 0.88 -12.19
CA PHE A 10 0.38 -0.41 -12.20
C PHE A 10 0.24 -1.10 -13.56
N GLN A 11 1.37 -1.35 -14.21
CA GLN A 11 1.46 -2.12 -15.46
C GLN A 11 2.64 -3.09 -15.33
N PHE A 12 2.38 -4.35 -15.62
CA PHE A 12 3.40 -5.37 -15.65
C PHE A 12 3.00 -6.45 -16.65
N ASP A 13 3.68 -6.48 -17.78
CA ASP A 13 3.45 -7.41 -18.90
C ASP A 13 4.55 -8.48 -18.99
N GLY A 14 5.47 -8.48 -18.02
CA GLY A 14 6.57 -9.44 -17.95
C GLY A 14 6.21 -10.74 -17.23
N GLU A 15 7.17 -11.66 -17.22
CA GLU A 15 7.08 -12.88 -16.41
C GLU A 15 7.38 -12.56 -14.94
N ILE A 16 6.54 -13.08 -14.03
CA ILE A 16 6.73 -12.93 -12.57
C ILE A 16 7.80 -13.93 -12.10
N THR A 17 9.05 -13.53 -12.22
CA THR A 17 10.21 -14.32 -11.79
C THR A 17 10.53 -14.10 -10.31
N ASN A 18 11.35 -14.96 -9.73
CA ASN A 18 11.87 -14.79 -8.36
C ASN A 18 12.68 -13.48 -8.19
N ILE A 19 13.33 -12.99 -9.25
CA ILE A 19 14.07 -11.72 -9.20
C ILE A 19 13.07 -10.58 -9.03
N VAL A 20 12.06 -10.53 -9.87
CA VAL A 20 11.01 -9.49 -9.85
C VAL A 20 10.25 -9.50 -8.52
N THR A 21 9.83 -10.68 -8.05
CA THR A 21 9.11 -10.77 -6.77
C THR A 21 9.97 -10.37 -5.58
N ASN A 22 11.27 -10.68 -5.58
CA ASN A 22 12.18 -10.24 -4.52
C ASN A 22 12.38 -8.71 -4.51
N GLU A 23 12.38 -8.04 -5.66
CA GLU A 23 12.41 -6.59 -5.74
C GLU A 23 11.14 -5.98 -5.15
N TRP A 24 9.96 -6.47 -5.54
CA TRP A 24 8.68 -6.02 -5.00
C TRP A 24 8.55 -6.25 -3.48
N ILE A 25 9.06 -7.40 -2.98
CA ILE A 25 9.06 -7.68 -1.54
C ILE A 25 9.96 -6.70 -0.78
N ARG A 26 11.11 -6.30 -1.34
CA ARG A 26 11.96 -5.25 -0.76
C ARG A 26 11.24 -3.91 -0.71
N GLU A 27 10.58 -3.51 -1.80
CA GLU A 27 9.79 -2.27 -1.83
C GLU A 27 8.69 -2.26 -0.75
N ILE A 28 8.00 -3.40 -0.54
CA ILE A 28 7.04 -3.55 0.55
C ILE A 28 7.74 -3.46 1.90
N GLU A 29 8.87 -4.12 2.09
CA GLU A 29 9.63 -4.14 3.36
C GLU A 29 10.14 -2.76 3.75
N ASP A 30 10.63 -1.98 2.78
CA ASP A 30 11.24 -0.66 3.00
C ASP A 30 10.20 0.47 3.18
N LEU A 31 8.97 0.27 2.70
CA LEU A 31 7.94 1.31 2.66
C LEU A 31 7.68 1.99 4.00
N PRO A 32 7.55 1.30 5.16
CA PRO A 32 7.25 1.96 6.44
C PRO A 32 8.31 2.98 6.83
N SER A 33 9.60 2.66 6.63
CA SER A 33 10.69 3.60 6.93
C SER A 33 10.69 4.78 5.98
N LEU A 34 10.44 4.56 4.69
CA LEU A 34 10.36 5.62 3.68
C LEU A 34 9.19 6.57 3.95
N VAL A 35 8.02 6.05 4.35
CA VAL A 35 6.86 6.88 4.73
C VAL A 35 7.18 7.68 6.00
N ARG A 36 7.75 7.04 7.03
CA ARG A 36 8.16 7.74 8.26
C ARG A 36 9.14 8.86 7.97
N ASP A 37 10.16 8.60 7.18
CA ASP A 37 11.15 9.62 6.79
C ASP A 37 10.53 10.77 6.00
N ALA A 38 9.55 10.50 5.15
CA ALA A 38 8.88 11.52 4.35
C ALA A 38 7.99 12.47 5.18
N VAL A 39 7.54 12.04 6.38
CA VAL A 39 6.60 12.81 7.20
C VAL A 39 7.16 13.28 8.54
N LYS A 40 8.38 12.85 8.93
CA LYS A 40 8.95 13.06 10.28
C LYS A 40 9.08 14.52 10.69
N ASP A 41 9.31 15.43 9.75
CA ASP A 41 9.55 16.85 10.00
C ASP A 41 8.30 17.70 9.69
N LEU A 42 7.18 17.09 9.33
CA LEU A 42 5.93 17.79 9.00
C LEU A 42 5.15 18.13 10.25
N ASN A 43 4.70 19.38 10.33
CA ASN A 43 3.76 19.82 11.36
C ASN A 43 2.30 19.47 11.01
N ASN A 44 1.36 19.72 11.94
CA ASN A 44 -0.05 19.38 11.75
C ASN A 44 -0.68 20.09 10.53
N GLU A 45 -0.36 21.35 10.27
CA GLU A 45 -0.90 22.09 9.11
C GLU A 45 -0.44 21.45 7.79
N GLN A 46 0.82 21.02 7.74
CA GLN A 46 1.38 20.30 6.59
C GLN A 46 0.75 18.92 6.43
N LEU A 47 0.58 18.18 7.53
CA LEU A 47 -0.10 16.87 7.54
C LEU A 47 -1.56 16.97 7.08
N ASP A 48 -2.24 18.07 7.38
CA ASP A 48 -3.64 18.30 7.00
C ASP A 48 -3.80 19.00 5.63
N THR A 49 -2.68 19.15 4.89
CA THR A 49 -2.69 19.69 3.53
C THR A 49 -2.99 18.59 2.50
N PRO A 50 -4.00 18.78 1.63
CA PRO A 50 -4.31 17.82 0.57
C PRO A 50 -3.19 17.73 -0.48
N TYR A 51 -2.84 16.50 -0.93
CA TYR A 51 -1.81 16.30 -1.94
C TYR A 51 -2.17 16.87 -3.33
N ARG A 52 -3.46 17.11 -3.58
CA ARG A 52 -4.03 17.80 -4.74
C ARG A 52 -5.39 18.42 -4.39
N PRO A 53 -5.94 19.33 -5.19
CA PRO A 53 -7.32 19.81 -5.02
C PRO A 53 -8.32 18.64 -4.99
N GLY A 54 -9.14 18.55 -3.93
CA GLY A 54 -10.10 17.47 -3.72
C GLY A 54 -9.50 16.09 -3.49
N GLY A 55 -8.20 16.00 -3.19
CA GLY A 55 -7.53 14.77 -2.77
C GLY A 55 -7.47 14.64 -1.25
N TRP A 56 -6.96 13.53 -0.78
CA TRP A 56 -6.69 13.28 0.64
C TRP A 56 -5.56 14.16 1.17
N THR A 57 -5.60 14.45 2.46
CA THR A 57 -4.48 15.05 3.18
C THR A 57 -3.34 14.03 3.34
N ILE A 58 -2.13 14.51 3.67
CA ILE A 58 -1.00 13.59 4.00
C ILE A 58 -1.39 12.66 5.15
N ARG A 59 -2.06 13.19 6.19
CA ARG A 59 -2.57 12.41 7.33
C ARG A 59 -3.47 11.27 6.85
N GLN A 60 -4.44 11.56 6.00
CA GLN A 60 -5.34 10.55 5.43
C GLN A 60 -4.58 9.52 4.58
N VAL A 61 -3.59 9.93 3.81
CA VAL A 61 -2.75 9.01 3.02
C VAL A 61 -1.99 8.03 3.92
N VAL A 62 -1.43 8.50 5.06
CA VAL A 62 -0.71 7.63 6.01
C VAL A 62 -1.66 6.63 6.66
N HIS A 63 -2.85 7.05 7.11
CA HIS A 63 -3.85 6.15 7.68
C HIS A 63 -4.37 5.15 6.64
N HIS A 64 -4.63 5.61 5.40
CA HIS A 64 -5.05 4.75 4.29
C HIS A 64 -4.01 3.66 3.96
N LEU A 65 -2.72 3.98 3.99
CA LEU A 65 -1.67 2.97 3.79
C LEU A 65 -1.78 1.84 4.81
N ALA A 66 -2.01 2.16 6.09
CA ALA A 66 -2.17 1.15 7.13
C ALA A 66 -3.41 0.27 6.89
N ASP A 67 -4.55 0.86 6.59
CA ASP A 67 -5.80 0.17 6.31
C ASP A 67 -5.72 -0.71 5.07
N SER A 68 -5.21 -0.16 3.97
CA SER A 68 -5.10 -0.87 2.70
C SER A 68 -4.13 -2.05 2.80
N HIS A 69 -2.98 -1.87 3.45
CA HIS A 69 -1.97 -2.92 3.59
C HIS A 69 -2.40 -3.99 4.60
N MET A 70 -3.18 -3.64 5.63
CA MET A 70 -3.81 -4.62 6.51
C MET A 70 -4.83 -5.49 5.75
N ASN A 71 -5.68 -4.88 4.94
CA ASN A 71 -6.61 -5.60 4.06
C ASN A 71 -5.85 -6.51 3.08
N ALA A 72 -4.77 -6.01 2.48
CA ALA A 72 -3.91 -6.81 1.61
C ALA A 72 -3.35 -8.04 2.32
N TYR A 73 -2.77 -7.85 3.51
CA TYR A 73 -2.21 -8.94 4.29
C TYR A 73 -3.24 -10.04 4.58
N VAL A 74 -4.48 -9.66 4.91
CA VAL A 74 -5.58 -10.62 5.09
C VAL A 74 -5.89 -11.35 3.78
N ARG A 75 -5.95 -10.64 2.64
CA ARG A 75 -6.18 -11.24 1.31
C ARG A 75 -5.11 -12.25 0.93
N PHE A 76 -3.83 -11.96 1.21
CA PHE A 76 -2.74 -12.92 1.01
C PHE A 76 -2.95 -14.19 1.84
N LYS A 77 -3.31 -14.06 3.11
CA LYS A 77 -3.57 -15.22 3.98
C LYS A 77 -4.74 -16.05 3.49
N LEU A 78 -5.82 -15.42 3.08
CA LEU A 78 -6.98 -16.12 2.51
C LEU A 78 -6.59 -16.88 1.23
N ALA A 79 -5.91 -16.24 0.28
CA ALA A 79 -5.47 -16.88 -0.96
C ALA A 79 -4.53 -18.07 -0.72
N LEU A 80 -3.71 -18.02 0.34
CA LEU A 80 -2.77 -19.10 0.68
C LEU A 80 -3.44 -20.28 1.38
N THR A 81 -4.55 -20.06 2.08
CA THR A 81 -5.20 -21.05 2.94
C THR A 81 -6.53 -21.58 2.41
N GLU A 82 -7.14 -20.92 1.45
CA GLU A 82 -8.42 -21.28 0.85
C GLU A 82 -8.27 -21.52 -0.66
N VAL A 83 -9.29 -22.11 -1.28
CA VAL A 83 -9.31 -22.37 -2.73
C VAL A 83 -10.02 -21.20 -3.43
N ASN A 84 -9.25 -20.35 -4.08
CA ASN A 84 -9.73 -19.20 -4.87
C ASN A 84 -10.83 -18.37 -4.16
N PRO A 85 -10.57 -17.87 -2.94
CA PRO A 85 -11.57 -17.18 -2.15
C PRO A 85 -12.01 -15.87 -2.80
N VAL A 86 -13.27 -15.50 -2.63
CA VAL A 86 -13.76 -14.15 -2.96
C VAL A 86 -13.44 -13.23 -1.80
N ILE A 87 -12.61 -12.21 -2.05
CA ILE A 87 -12.25 -11.22 -1.02
C ILE A 87 -13.31 -10.13 -0.92
N LYS A 88 -13.37 -9.47 0.24
CA LYS A 88 -14.23 -8.30 0.42
C LYS A 88 -13.49 -7.02 0.09
N THR A 89 -14.12 -6.15 -0.69
CA THR A 89 -13.72 -4.75 -0.89
C THR A 89 -14.27 -3.85 0.22
N TYR A 90 -13.73 -2.67 0.35
CA TYR A 90 -14.22 -1.62 1.25
C TYR A 90 -14.21 -0.28 0.53
N ASP A 91 -15.01 0.66 1.01
CA ASP A 91 -15.08 2.03 0.50
C ASP A 91 -14.00 2.87 1.20
N GLU A 92 -12.85 3.01 0.54
CA GLU A 92 -11.68 3.72 1.07
C GLU A 92 -11.96 5.20 1.34
N THR A 93 -12.86 5.81 0.54
CA THR A 93 -13.25 7.21 0.74
C THR A 93 -14.04 7.38 2.03
N LYS A 94 -15.02 6.48 2.29
CA LYS A 94 -15.78 6.53 3.53
C LYS A 94 -14.95 6.16 4.75
N TRP A 95 -13.97 5.26 4.60
CA TRP A 95 -13.05 4.96 5.69
C TRP A 95 -12.20 6.19 6.05
N ALA A 96 -11.74 6.93 5.05
CA ALA A 96 -10.96 8.16 5.25
C ALA A 96 -11.75 9.32 5.92
N GLU A 97 -13.07 9.18 6.08
CA GLU A 97 -13.94 10.12 6.77
C GLU A 97 -14.22 9.71 8.23
N LEU A 98 -13.73 8.56 8.70
CA LEU A 98 -13.94 8.09 10.07
C LEU A 98 -13.00 8.81 11.04
N GLN A 99 -13.41 8.88 12.33
CA GLN A 99 -12.72 9.66 13.36
C GLN A 99 -11.29 9.20 13.66
N ASP A 100 -10.98 7.94 13.43
CA ASP A 100 -9.62 7.41 13.63
C ASP A 100 -8.61 7.99 12.63
N TYR A 101 -9.06 8.57 11.51
CA TYR A 101 -8.20 9.32 10.58
C TYR A 101 -7.78 10.71 11.09
N GLU A 102 -8.36 11.18 12.19
CA GLU A 102 -7.94 12.41 12.88
C GLU A 102 -6.82 12.17 13.91
N LEU A 103 -6.53 10.90 14.21
CA LEU A 103 -5.51 10.53 15.19
C LEU A 103 -4.09 10.88 14.72
N PRO A 104 -3.11 10.93 15.66
CA PRO A 104 -1.70 11.06 15.30
C PRO A 104 -1.24 9.95 14.35
N ILE A 105 -0.52 10.33 13.28
CA ILE A 105 -0.05 9.39 12.26
C ILE A 105 0.91 8.31 12.79
N ASP A 106 1.56 8.56 13.93
CA ASP A 106 2.46 7.59 14.57
C ASP A 106 1.81 6.24 14.86
N LEU A 107 0.50 6.23 15.11
CA LEU A 107 -0.25 5.00 15.32
C LEU A 107 -0.27 4.14 14.04
N SER A 108 -0.56 4.75 12.90
CA SER A 108 -0.55 4.05 11.61
C SER A 108 0.86 3.73 11.13
N LEU A 109 1.85 4.59 11.39
CA LEU A 109 3.26 4.28 11.09
C LEU A 109 3.75 3.06 11.88
N SER A 110 3.42 2.99 13.17
CA SER A 110 3.77 1.83 14.01
C SER A 110 3.04 0.55 13.57
N LEU A 111 1.77 0.66 13.17
CA LEU A 111 1.01 -0.45 12.61
C LEU A 111 1.64 -0.93 11.30
N LEU A 112 2.01 -0.04 10.39
CA LEU A 112 2.69 -0.36 9.14
C LEU A 112 4.02 -1.09 9.39
N GLU A 113 4.85 -0.61 10.31
CA GLU A 113 6.13 -1.25 10.65
C GLU A 113 5.94 -2.70 11.10
N ALA A 114 5.04 -2.93 12.07
CA ALA A 114 4.76 -4.26 12.58
C ALA A 114 4.13 -5.18 11.52
N LEU A 115 3.19 -4.64 10.75
CA LEU A 115 2.49 -5.36 9.68
C LEU A 115 3.46 -5.78 8.58
N HIS A 116 4.26 -4.84 8.06
CA HIS A 116 5.18 -5.09 6.95
C HIS A 116 6.29 -6.06 7.34
N LYS A 117 6.76 -6.03 8.59
CA LYS A 117 7.71 -7.02 9.10
C LYS A 117 7.15 -8.44 9.03
N ARG A 118 5.90 -8.63 9.44
CA ARG A 118 5.22 -9.93 9.34
C ARG A 118 4.92 -10.31 7.90
N TRP A 119 4.51 -9.33 7.10
CA TRP A 119 4.11 -9.55 5.70
C TRP A 119 5.30 -9.90 4.83
N SER A 120 6.40 -9.16 4.88
CA SER A 120 7.62 -9.48 4.13
C SER A 120 8.19 -10.86 4.51
N THR A 121 8.12 -11.24 5.79
CA THR A 121 8.50 -12.59 6.24
C THR A 121 7.64 -13.66 5.59
N LEU A 122 6.31 -13.47 5.54
CA LEU A 122 5.37 -14.37 4.85
C LEU A 122 5.71 -14.46 3.36
N LEU A 123 5.85 -13.31 2.68
CA LEU A 123 6.09 -13.27 1.24
C LEU A 123 7.41 -13.94 0.84
N ARG A 124 8.46 -13.78 1.65
CA ARG A 124 9.76 -14.43 1.40
C ARG A 124 9.73 -15.95 1.58
N SER A 125 8.76 -16.50 2.30
CA SER A 125 8.61 -17.94 2.51
C SER A 125 7.82 -18.65 1.43
N LEU A 126 7.21 -17.91 0.46
CA LEU A 126 6.33 -18.49 -0.54
C LEU A 126 7.10 -19.28 -1.59
N THR A 127 6.57 -20.45 -1.90
CA THR A 127 7.02 -21.28 -3.03
C THR A 127 6.42 -20.77 -4.36
N SER A 128 6.99 -21.20 -5.49
CA SER A 128 6.44 -20.87 -6.82
C SER A 128 4.98 -21.30 -6.96
N THR A 129 4.60 -22.47 -6.45
CA THR A 129 3.21 -22.96 -6.47
C THR A 129 2.28 -22.05 -5.64
N GLU A 130 2.74 -21.52 -4.51
CA GLU A 130 1.93 -20.60 -3.69
C GLU A 130 1.79 -19.22 -4.36
N MET A 131 2.78 -18.78 -5.13
CA MET A 131 2.72 -17.55 -5.94
C MET A 131 1.65 -17.64 -7.04
N GLU A 132 1.35 -18.85 -7.54
CA GLU A 132 0.32 -19.10 -8.56
C GLU A 132 -1.09 -19.18 -7.99
N LYS A 133 -1.26 -19.35 -6.67
CA LYS A 133 -2.58 -19.33 -6.03
C LYS A 133 -3.29 -18.01 -6.30
N THR A 134 -4.62 -18.07 -6.39
CA THR A 134 -5.46 -16.94 -6.78
C THR A 134 -6.54 -16.63 -5.76
N PHE A 135 -7.09 -15.44 -5.84
CA PHE A 135 -8.32 -15.00 -5.19
C PHE A 135 -9.16 -14.18 -6.18
N ILE A 136 -10.45 -14.06 -5.92
CA ILE A 136 -11.37 -13.26 -6.73
C ILE A 136 -11.54 -11.89 -6.07
N HIS A 137 -11.13 -10.84 -6.78
CA HIS A 137 -11.46 -9.47 -6.41
C HIS A 137 -12.77 -9.07 -7.10
N PRO A 138 -13.80 -8.58 -6.37
CA PRO A 138 -15.11 -8.28 -6.96
C PRO A 138 -15.08 -7.36 -8.17
N ASP A 139 -14.17 -6.38 -8.19
CA ASP A 139 -14.11 -5.36 -9.26
C ASP A 139 -13.13 -5.72 -10.39
N SER A 140 -12.02 -6.42 -10.08
CA SER A 140 -10.94 -6.69 -11.04
C SER A 140 -10.81 -8.16 -11.45
N GLY A 141 -11.64 -9.05 -10.89
CA GLY A 141 -11.64 -10.47 -11.22
C GLY A 141 -10.52 -11.25 -10.52
N GLU A 142 -10.07 -12.32 -11.16
CA GLU A 142 -9.06 -13.23 -10.61
C GLU A 142 -7.67 -12.58 -10.58
N VAL A 143 -7.02 -12.66 -9.42
CA VAL A 143 -5.67 -12.12 -9.20
C VAL A 143 -4.79 -13.18 -8.55
N SER A 144 -3.59 -13.42 -9.10
CA SER A 144 -2.63 -14.33 -8.48
C SER A 144 -1.89 -13.65 -7.32
N VAL A 145 -1.44 -14.45 -6.35
CA VAL A 145 -0.61 -14.01 -5.23
C VAL A 145 0.62 -13.26 -5.74
N GLY A 146 1.34 -13.80 -6.72
CA GLY A 146 2.53 -13.17 -7.29
C GLY A 146 2.23 -11.79 -7.90
N LYS A 147 1.14 -11.66 -8.69
CA LYS A 147 0.72 -10.37 -9.25
C LYS A 147 0.32 -9.37 -8.15
N ASN A 148 -0.33 -9.85 -7.11
CA ASN A 148 -0.76 -8.99 -6.00
C ASN A 148 0.43 -8.42 -5.19
N ILE A 149 1.57 -9.11 -5.13
CA ILE A 149 2.82 -8.54 -4.56
C ILE A 149 3.22 -7.29 -5.35
N GLY A 150 3.25 -7.37 -6.68
CA GLY A 150 3.59 -6.23 -7.54
C GLY A 150 2.59 -5.07 -7.42
N ILE A 151 1.28 -5.37 -7.33
CA ILE A 151 0.24 -4.35 -7.12
C ILE A 151 0.51 -3.58 -5.83
N TYR A 152 0.84 -4.26 -4.73
CA TYR A 152 1.06 -3.59 -3.44
C TYR A 152 2.45 -2.95 -3.30
N ALA A 153 3.45 -3.44 -3.97
CA ALA A 153 4.73 -2.73 -4.13
C ALA A 153 4.52 -1.39 -4.86
N TRP A 154 3.77 -1.41 -5.97
CA TRP A 154 3.37 -0.19 -6.67
C TRP A 154 2.49 0.73 -5.81
N HIS A 155 1.47 0.18 -5.11
CA HIS A 155 0.54 0.93 -4.28
C HIS A 155 1.26 1.73 -3.18
N GLY A 156 2.21 1.09 -2.49
CA GLY A 156 3.03 1.78 -1.48
C GLY A 156 3.83 2.94 -2.06
N ARG A 157 4.52 2.72 -3.18
CA ARG A 157 5.28 3.76 -3.89
C ARG A 157 4.38 4.89 -4.41
N HIS A 158 3.19 4.53 -4.89
CA HIS A 158 2.20 5.48 -5.39
C HIS A 158 1.76 6.47 -4.30
N HIS A 159 1.43 5.99 -3.12
CA HIS A 159 1.04 6.85 -2.01
C HIS A 159 2.23 7.58 -1.37
N LEU A 160 3.40 6.98 -1.30
CA LEU A 160 4.63 7.68 -0.92
C LEU A 160 4.91 8.84 -1.89
N ALA A 161 4.69 8.65 -3.19
CA ALA A 161 4.87 9.70 -4.19
C ALA A 161 3.84 10.84 -4.06
N HIS A 162 2.62 10.58 -3.58
CA HIS A 162 1.68 11.66 -3.24
C HIS A 162 2.27 12.58 -2.16
N ILE A 163 2.84 12.00 -1.09
CA ILE A 163 3.45 12.73 0.01
C ILE A 163 4.68 13.51 -0.49
N THR A 164 5.65 12.81 -1.05
CA THR A 164 6.94 13.40 -1.43
C THR A 164 6.81 14.45 -2.54
N SER A 165 5.87 14.26 -3.49
CA SER A 165 5.60 15.25 -4.53
C SER A 165 4.96 16.52 -3.95
N LEU A 166 4.08 16.41 -2.95
CA LEU A 166 3.54 17.57 -2.26
C LEU A 166 4.63 18.32 -1.48
N CYS A 167 5.44 17.61 -0.70
CA CYS A 167 6.56 18.19 0.04
C CYS A 167 7.52 18.93 -0.90
N CYS A 168 7.90 18.31 -2.03
CA CYS A 168 8.78 18.93 -3.02
C CYS A 168 8.18 20.21 -3.63
N ARG A 169 6.87 20.22 -3.96
CA ARG A 169 6.21 21.40 -4.52
C ARG A 169 6.15 22.57 -3.54
N ASN A 170 6.05 22.28 -2.25
CA ASN A 170 5.91 23.30 -1.21
C ASN A 170 7.25 23.66 -0.53
N GLY A 171 8.35 22.99 -0.88
CA GLY A 171 9.67 23.22 -0.27
C GLY A 171 9.75 22.74 1.19
N TRP A 172 9.09 21.69 1.54
CA TRP A 172 9.07 21.06 2.87
C TRP A 172 10.11 19.96 3.00
#